data_b0832bce777ca5f7d1e18c63aff9e0ed
#
_entry.id   b0832bce777ca5f7d1e18c63aff9e0ed
#
_cell.length_a   1.000
_cell.length_b   1.000
_cell.length_c   1.000
_cell.angle_alpha   90.00
_cell.angle_beta   90.00
_cell.angle_gamma   90.00
#
_symmetry.space_group_name_H-M   'P 1'
#
loop_
_entity.id
_entity.type
_entity.pdbx_description
1 polymer ?
#
loop_
_entity_poly.entity_id
_entity_poly.type
_entity_poly.pdbx_seq_one_letter_code
_entity_poly.pdbx_strand_id
1 'polypeptide(L)'
;MLYLPMKVNDNKNIVKQNNMSRVKILVISALYAMIMMPLQAQEWQTVSKFEFEMWGGLGVPLGGYHRGDSKTGASVGMSLRYNFSEIPVDCGVYVALNSARRDFKRYSGDGDYYQNNRTGSFGIEGNYNFGQGLKVNPFAGLCLGVGVNDVVGDRHVLSSGTTMSIMPRLGVELFHHLRVGAYCQLTRRGYNNAGLMIGIVVGGRPRK
;
A
#
# COMPACT_ATOMS: atom_id res chain seq x y z
N MET A 1 -22.33 47.01 28.66
CA MET A 1 -21.80 45.68 29.00
C MET A 1 -21.35 45.05 27.70
N LEU A 2 -20.04 45.16 27.37
CA LEU A 2 -19.46 44.64 26.12
C LEU A 2 -18.99 43.22 26.34
N TYR A 3 -19.56 42.28 25.60
CA TYR A 3 -19.05 40.88 25.52
C TYR A 3 -17.91 40.82 24.52
N LEU A 4 -16.71 40.55 25.00
CA LEU A 4 -15.56 40.15 24.15
C LEU A 4 -15.67 38.67 23.81
N PRO A 5 -15.57 38.26 22.53
CA PRO A 5 -15.52 36.85 22.16
C PRO A 5 -14.15 36.26 22.49
N MET A 6 -14.15 35.16 23.25
CA MET A 6 -12.96 34.38 23.58
C MET A 6 -12.35 33.74 22.33
N LYS A 7 -11.14 34.14 21.96
CA LYS A 7 -10.29 33.48 20.97
C LYS A 7 -9.69 32.19 21.56
N VAL A 8 -10.35 31.05 21.37
CA VAL A 8 -9.84 29.74 21.77
C VAL A 8 -9.87 28.78 20.58
N ASN A 9 -9.11 29.02 19.51
CA ASN A 9 -8.99 27.98 18.48
C ASN A 9 -7.69 27.97 17.66
N ASP A 10 -6.71 28.84 17.89
CA ASP A 10 -5.49 28.88 17.07
C ASP A 10 -4.45 27.81 17.43
N ASN A 11 -4.35 27.40 18.69
CA ASN A 11 -3.30 26.47 19.15
C ASN A 11 -3.47 25.02 18.62
N LYS A 12 -4.70 24.54 18.42
CA LYS A 12 -4.92 23.18 17.89
C LYS A 12 -4.53 23.04 16.42
N ASN A 13 -4.70 24.09 15.64
CA ASN A 13 -4.33 24.10 14.21
C ASN A 13 -2.82 24.17 14.03
N ILE A 14 -2.10 24.92 14.84
CA ILE A 14 -0.64 25.03 14.81
C ILE A 14 0.03 23.70 15.17
N VAL A 15 -0.45 23.01 16.21
CA VAL A 15 0.08 21.70 16.62
C VAL A 15 -0.17 20.63 15.54
N LYS A 16 -1.35 20.63 14.90
CA LYS A 16 -1.69 19.71 13.83
C LYS A 16 -0.83 19.94 12.57
N GLN A 17 -0.56 21.20 12.25
CA GLN A 17 0.27 21.58 11.10
C GLN A 17 1.75 21.22 11.31
N ASN A 18 2.29 21.41 12.52
CA ASN A 18 3.64 21.00 12.87
C ASN A 18 3.85 19.48 12.85
N ASN A 19 2.88 18.69 13.31
CA ASN A 19 2.95 17.25 13.25
C ASN A 19 2.89 16.72 11.81
N MET A 20 2.09 17.35 10.94
CA MET A 20 2.01 16.98 9.53
C MET A 20 3.30 17.31 8.76
N SER A 21 4.01 18.39 9.11
CA SER A 21 5.33 18.72 8.55
C SER A 21 6.41 17.72 8.99
N ARG A 22 6.43 17.30 10.24
CA ARG A 22 7.38 16.31 10.76
C ARG A 22 7.22 14.94 10.10
N VAL A 23 5.99 14.50 9.89
CA VAL A 23 5.70 13.24 9.18
C VAL A 23 6.16 13.31 7.73
N LYS A 24 5.93 14.43 7.04
CA LYS A 24 6.43 14.63 5.66
C LYS A 24 7.96 14.57 5.59
N ILE A 25 8.66 15.23 6.51
CA ILE A 25 10.12 15.21 6.56
C ILE A 25 10.64 13.79 6.84
N LEU A 26 10.01 13.05 7.75
CA LEU A 26 10.38 11.67 8.06
C LEU A 26 10.19 10.74 6.86
N VAL A 27 9.10 10.89 6.12
CA VAL A 27 8.83 10.11 4.90
C VAL A 27 9.82 10.46 3.80
N ILE A 28 10.12 11.75 3.60
CA ILE A 28 11.09 12.19 2.59
C ILE A 28 12.50 11.73 2.94
N SER A 29 12.92 11.82 4.21
CA SER A 29 14.25 11.34 4.64
C SER A 29 14.37 9.82 4.58
N ALA A 30 13.31 9.07 4.86
CA ALA A 30 13.28 7.62 4.67
C ALA A 30 13.37 7.23 3.19
N LEU A 31 12.64 7.91 2.31
CA LEU A 31 12.75 7.76 0.86
C LEU A 31 14.15 8.10 0.34
N TYR A 32 14.75 9.19 0.83
CA TYR A 32 16.11 9.59 0.47
C TYR A 32 17.15 8.57 0.96
N ALA A 33 17.01 8.06 2.19
CA ALA A 33 17.86 7.00 2.70
C ALA A 33 17.75 5.70 1.89
N MET A 34 16.53 5.33 1.45
CA MET A 34 16.32 4.17 0.57
C MET A 34 16.98 4.37 -0.82
N ILE A 35 16.98 5.58 -1.36
CA ILE A 35 17.60 5.90 -2.66
C ILE A 35 19.12 5.91 -2.54
N MET A 36 19.67 6.34 -1.40
CA MET A 36 21.13 6.44 -1.20
C MET A 36 21.81 5.13 -0.80
N MET A 37 21.06 4.13 -0.28
CA MET A 37 21.62 2.83 0.08
C MET A 37 22.24 2.03 -1.09
N PRO A 38 21.77 2.10 -2.33
CA PRO A 38 22.25 1.23 -3.41
C PRO A 38 23.38 1.80 -4.28
N LEU A 39 23.92 2.97 -3.96
CA LEU A 39 25.01 3.57 -4.77
C LEU A 39 26.39 2.96 -4.54
N GLN A 40 26.53 2.04 -3.61
CA GLN A 40 27.73 1.20 -3.53
C GLN A 40 27.52 0.01 -4.45
N ALA A 41 28.42 -0.17 -5.42
CA ALA A 41 28.43 -1.29 -6.35
C ALA A 41 28.36 -2.63 -5.59
N GLN A 42 27.16 -3.12 -5.38
CA GLN A 42 26.93 -4.42 -4.74
C GLN A 42 27.01 -5.49 -5.82
N GLU A 43 27.86 -6.48 -5.60
CA GLU A 43 27.90 -7.66 -6.42
C GLU A 43 26.55 -8.36 -6.35
N TRP A 44 25.89 -8.48 -7.50
CA TRP A 44 24.62 -9.21 -7.63
C TRP A 44 24.88 -10.68 -7.39
N GLN A 45 24.11 -11.27 -6.48
CA GLN A 45 24.15 -12.72 -6.28
C GLN A 45 23.06 -13.38 -7.09
N THR A 46 23.43 -14.44 -7.80
CA THR A 46 22.45 -15.27 -8.51
C THR A 46 21.51 -15.91 -7.49
N VAL A 47 20.21 -15.69 -7.64
CA VAL A 47 19.17 -16.21 -6.76
C VAL A 47 18.38 -17.33 -7.45
N SER A 48 17.55 -18.02 -6.68
CA SER A 48 16.61 -19.02 -7.22
C SER A 48 15.66 -18.37 -8.22
N LYS A 49 15.44 -19.02 -9.37
CA LYS A 49 14.66 -18.47 -10.46
C LYS A 49 13.22 -18.15 -10.12
N PHE A 50 12.58 -19.02 -9.31
CA PHE A 50 11.18 -18.86 -8.92
C PHE A 50 11.08 -18.46 -7.47
N GLU A 51 10.14 -17.55 -7.22
CA GLU A 51 9.86 -16.99 -5.92
C GLU A 51 8.36 -16.85 -5.74
N PHE A 52 7.85 -17.33 -4.61
CA PHE A 52 6.45 -17.18 -4.22
C PHE A 52 6.37 -16.24 -3.02
N GLU A 53 5.46 -15.29 -3.07
CA GLU A 53 5.16 -14.37 -1.97
C GLU A 53 3.70 -14.51 -1.57
N MET A 54 3.42 -14.54 -0.27
CA MET A 54 2.11 -14.34 0.31
C MET A 54 2.21 -13.20 1.32
N TRP A 55 1.31 -12.24 1.24
CA TRP A 55 1.36 -11.07 2.10
C TRP A 55 -0.02 -10.71 2.66
N GLY A 56 0.00 -10.11 3.85
CA GLY A 56 -1.15 -9.50 4.50
C GLY A 56 -0.81 -8.09 4.96
N GLY A 57 -1.82 -7.26 5.16
CA GLY A 57 -1.59 -5.88 5.53
C GLY A 57 -2.83 -5.11 5.90
N LEU A 58 -2.62 -3.81 6.10
CA LEU A 58 -3.66 -2.87 6.45
C LEU A 58 -3.64 -1.72 5.45
N GLY A 59 -4.81 -1.31 4.99
CA GLY A 59 -4.97 -0.22 4.04
C GLY A 59 -5.95 0.83 4.51
N VAL A 60 -5.74 2.05 4.06
CA VAL A 60 -6.65 3.19 4.25
C VAL A 60 -7.12 3.72 2.91
N PRO A 61 -8.37 4.17 2.78
CA PRO A 61 -8.87 4.72 1.52
C PRO A 61 -8.19 6.04 1.21
N LEU A 62 -7.76 6.20 -0.04
CA LEU A 62 -7.19 7.42 -0.57
C LEU A 62 -8.24 8.22 -1.32
N GLY A 63 -8.36 9.49 -0.96
CA GLY A 63 -9.31 10.39 -1.60
C GLY A 63 -10.75 9.92 -1.40
N GLY A 64 -11.70 10.64 -1.90
CA GLY A 64 -13.06 10.14 -1.88
C GLY A 64 -14.11 11.16 -2.22
N TYR A 65 -15.19 10.68 -2.77
CA TYR A 65 -16.39 11.45 -3.10
C TYR A 65 -17.20 11.86 -1.87
N HIS A 66 -16.91 11.32 -0.68
CA HIS A 66 -17.86 11.33 0.42
C HIS A 66 -17.29 11.87 1.72
N ARG A 67 -18.13 12.58 2.44
CA ARG A 67 -17.91 13.09 3.80
C ARG A 67 -18.07 11.96 4.82
N GLY A 68 -17.18 10.97 4.83
CA GLY A 68 -17.19 9.88 5.82
C GLY A 68 -15.86 9.73 6.51
N ASP A 69 -15.87 9.17 7.70
CA ASP A 69 -14.66 8.85 8.45
C ASP A 69 -13.99 7.63 7.82
N SER A 70 -12.75 7.78 7.40
CA SER A 70 -11.95 6.70 6.84
C SER A 70 -11.50 5.75 7.93
N LYS A 71 -11.76 4.46 7.76
CA LYS A 71 -11.32 3.38 8.65
C LYS A 71 -10.35 2.47 7.91
N THR A 72 -9.44 1.90 8.67
CA THR A 72 -8.49 0.90 8.17
C THR A 72 -9.22 -0.37 7.73
N GLY A 73 -8.84 -0.90 6.59
CA GLY A 73 -9.32 -2.18 6.08
C GLY A 73 -8.19 -3.19 5.96
N ALA A 74 -8.53 -4.45 5.75
CA ALA A 74 -7.57 -5.53 5.54
C ALA A 74 -7.13 -5.59 4.06
N SER A 75 -5.90 -6.05 3.87
CA SER A 75 -5.28 -6.26 2.57
C SER A 75 -4.56 -7.60 2.58
N VAL A 76 -4.77 -8.42 1.56
CA VAL A 76 -4.09 -9.71 1.40
C VAL A 76 -3.75 -9.93 -0.06
N GLY A 77 -2.70 -10.69 -0.33
CA GLY A 77 -2.35 -11.05 -1.69
C GLY A 77 -1.29 -12.12 -1.78
N MET A 78 -1.07 -12.57 -3.00
CA MET A 78 -0.02 -13.54 -3.35
C MET A 78 0.55 -13.21 -4.71
N SER A 79 1.79 -13.62 -4.92
CA SER A 79 2.44 -13.51 -6.22
C SER A 79 3.40 -14.65 -6.48
N LEU A 80 3.58 -14.94 -7.76
CA LEU A 80 4.60 -15.86 -8.27
C LEU A 80 5.50 -15.09 -9.23
N ARG A 81 6.79 -15.07 -8.94
CA ARG A 81 7.78 -14.27 -9.67
C ARG A 81 8.90 -15.12 -10.24
N TYR A 82 9.45 -14.64 -11.32
CA TYR A 82 10.67 -15.14 -11.95
C TYR A 82 11.78 -14.12 -11.78
N ASN A 83 12.86 -14.50 -11.12
CA ASN A 83 14.08 -13.69 -10.93
C ASN A 83 15.00 -13.84 -12.11
N PHE A 84 15.39 -12.73 -12.74
CA PHE A 84 16.40 -12.74 -13.79
C PHE A 84 17.81 -12.90 -13.17
N SER A 85 18.64 -13.70 -13.83
CA SER A 85 19.99 -14.01 -13.33
C SER A 85 20.99 -12.88 -13.55
N GLU A 86 20.77 -12.08 -14.60
CA GLU A 86 21.73 -11.10 -15.11
C GLU A 86 21.41 -9.66 -14.68
N ILE A 87 20.21 -9.43 -14.20
CA ILE A 87 19.74 -8.12 -13.78
C ILE A 87 18.93 -8.25 -12.48
N PRO A 88 18.94 -7.23 -11.60
CA PRO A 88 18.24 -7.27 -10.33
C PRO A 88 16.73 -6.99 -10.49
N VAL A 89 16.13 -7.66 -11.43
CA VAL A 89 14.70 -7.52 -11.75
C VAL A 89 14.03 -8.85 -11.61
N ASP A 90 12.84 -8.85 -11.05
CA ASP A 90 11.91 -9.96 -11.14
C ASP A 90 10.62 -9.54 -11.85
N CYS A 91 9.95 -10.48 -12.47
CA CYS A 91 8.62 -10.29 -13.02
C CYS A 91 7.74 -11.49 -12.70
N GLY A 92 6.43 -11.26 -12.64
CA GLY A 92 5.52 -12.33 -12.28
C GLY A 92 4.06 -11.97 -12.43
N VAL A 93 3.24 -12.77 -11.79
CA VAL A 93 1.79 -12.57 -11.71
C VAL A 93 1.38 -12.40 -10.26
N TYR A 94 0.35 -11.61 -10.03
CA TYR A 94 -0.16 -11.34 -8.70
C TYR A 94 -1.68 -11.41 -8.63
N VAL A 95 -2.18 -11.69 -7.43
CA VAL A 95 -3.58 -11.52 -7.03
C VAL A 95 -3.59 -10.77 -5.70
N ALA A 96 -4.46 -9.79 -5.56
CA ALA A 96 -4.61 -9.02 -4.34
C ALA A 96 -6.08 -8.70 -4.04
N LEU A 97 -6.44 -8.73 -2.77
CA LEU A 97 -7.73 -8.34 -2.24
C LEU A 97 -7.52 -7.24 -1.21
N ASN A 98 -8.06 -6.08 -1.47
CA ASN A 98 -7.95 -4.91 -0.60
C ASN A 98 -9.32 -4.45 -0.17
N SER A 99 -9.47 -4.08 1.08
CA SER A 99 -10.69 -3.47 1.60
C SER A 99 -10.38 -2.16 2.30
N ALA A 100 -11.33 -1.23 2.25
CA ALA A 100 -11.25 0.01 2.98
C ALA A 100 -12.66 0.44 3.39
N ARG A 101 -12.85 0.72 4.68
CA ARG A 101 -14.16 1.07 5.24
C ARG A 101 -14.30 2.57 5.39
N ARG A 102 -15.53 3.06 5.17
CA ARG A 102 -15.95 4.43 5.50
C ARG A 102 -17.23 4.40 6.31
N ASP A 103 -17.24 5.14 7.39
CA ASP A 103 -18.42 5.33 8.24
C ASP A 103 -19.03 6.69 7.93
N PHE A 104 -20.34 6.73 7.75
CA PHE A 104 -21.10 7.93 7.42
C PHE A 104 -22.13 8.21 8.52
N LYS A 105 -22.16 9.45 9.00
CA LYS A 105 -23.19 9.92 9.91
C LYS A 105 -24.40 10.40 9.11
N ARG A 106 -25.55 9.86 9.39
CA ARG A 106 -26.82 10.32 8.81
C ARG A 106 -27.35 11.51 9.60
N TYR A 107 -27.72 12.58 8.90
CA TYR A 107 -28.28 13.79 9.51
C TYR A 107 -29.73 13.64 9.96
N SER A 108 -30.43 12.60 9.53
CA SER A 108 -31.84 12.36 9.86
C SER A 108 -31.99 11.00 10.55
N GLY A 109 -32.12 10.98 11.86
CA GLY A 109 -32.70 9.96 12.73
C GLY A 109 -32.49 8.45 12.50
N ASP A 110 -32.10 8.01 11.33
CA ASP A 110 -32.03 6.61 10.90
C ASP A 110 -30.66 5.94 11.12
N GLY A 111 -29.90 6.39 12.10
CA GLY A 111 -28.63 5.77 12.49
C GLY A 111 -27.48 5.98 11.48
N ASP A 112 -26.27 5.70 11.94
CA ASP A 112 -25.07 5.73 11.12
C ASP A 112 -25.03 4.52 10.18
N TYR A 113 -24.50 4.69 8.97
CA TYR A 113 -24.29 3.60 8.03
C TYR A 113 -22.83 3.52 7.60
N TYR A 114 -22.38 2.35 7.18
CA TYR A 114 -21.03 2.15 6.68
C TYR A 114 -21.02 1.68 5.23
N GLN A 115 -19.93 1.98 4.56
CA GLN A 115 -19.58 1.44 3.25
C GLN A 115 -18.21 0.79 3.31
N ASN A 116 -18.13 -0.44 2.84
CA ASN A 116 -16.90 -1.17 2.69
C ASN A 116 -16.57 -1.27 1.19
N ASN A 117 -15.54 -0.55 0.77
CA ASN A 117 -15.03 -0.60 -0.59
C ASN A 117 -14.05 -1.78 -0.67
N ARG A 118 -14.34 -2.74 -1.52
CA ARG A 118 -13.50 -3.90 -1.78
C ARG A 118 -12.94 -3.82 -3.19
N THR A 119 -11.68 -4.17 -3.35
CA THR A 119 -11.03 -4.26 -4.67
C THR A 119 -10.29 -5.58 -4.75
N GLY A 120 -10.75 -6.48 -5.60
CA GLY A 120 -9.99 -7.63 -6.06
C GLY A 120 -9.19 -7.23 -7.29
N SER A 121 -7.90 -7.54 -7.35
CA SER A 121 -7.08 -7.27 -8.53
C SER A 121 -6.19 -8.44 -8.87
N PHE A 122 -5.94 -8.63 -10.16
CA PHE A 122 -5.00 -9.61 -10.68
C PHE A 122 -4.30 -9.07 -11.92
N GLY A 123 -3.08 -9.53 -12.15
CA GLY A 123 -2.30 -9.04 -13.29
C GLY A 123 -0.85 -9.46 -13.22
N ILE A 124 -0.01 -8.64 -13.83
CA ILE A 124 1.43 -8.81 -13.85
C ILE A 124 2.10 -7.87 -12.86
N GLU A 125 3.27 -8.27 -12.38
CA GLU A 125 4.12 -7.43 -11.54
C GLU A 125 5.56 -7.46 -12.01
N GLY A 126 6.29 -6.41 -11.70
CA GLY A 126 7.73 -6.33 -11.87
C GLY A 126 8.33 -5.57 -10.69
N ASN A 127 9.44 -6.05 -10.18
CA ASN A 127 10.17 -5.39 -9.11
C ASN A 127 11.63 -5.21 -9.49
N TYR A 128 12.21 -4.13 -9.03
CA TYR A 128 13.64 -3.89 -9.02
C TYR A 128 14.18 -4.13 -7.61
N ASN A 129 15.14 -5.02 -7.48
CA ASN A 129 15.73 -5.47 -6.24
C ASN A 129 17.11 -4.82 -6.05
N PHE A 130 17.20 -3.79 -5.22
CA PHE A 130 18.44 -3.02 -5.03
C PHE A 130 19.57 -3.81 -4.35
N GLY A 131 19.25 -4.90 -3.68
CA GLY A 131 20.19 -5.77 -2.97
C GLY A 131 19.91 -7.25 -3.22
N GLN A 132 19.68 -7.63 -4.48
CA GLN A 132 19.33 -9.01 -4.84
C GLN A 132 20.30 -10.04 -4.26
N GLY A 133 19.78 -11.02 -3.51
CA GLY A 133 20.56 -12.06 -2.86
C GLY A 133 21.22 -11.65 -1.55
N LEU A 134 21.09 -10.40 -1.11
CA LEU A 134 21.57 -9.95 0.19
C LEU A 134 20.53 -10.22 1.29
N LYS A 135 21.00 -10.29 2.54
CA LYS A 135 20.13 -10.45 3.73
C LYS A 135 19.13 -9.30 3.91
N VAL A 136 19.46 -8.12 3.40
CA VAL A 136 18.61 -6.93 3.37
C VAL A 136 18.54 -6.46 1.93
N ASN A 137 17.38 -6.62 1.32
CA ASN A 137 17.15 -6.31 -0.09
C ASN A 137 16.01 -5.28 -0.21
N PRO A 138 16.30 -3.99 -0.32
CA PRO A 138 15.30 -2.99 -0.68
C PRO A 138 14.74 -3.28 -2.07
N PHE A 139 13.45 -3.05 -2.27
CA PHE A 139 12.82 -3.22 -3.56
C PHE A 139 11.83 -2.10 -3.89
N ALA A 140 11.65 -1.85 -5.17
CA ALA A 140 10.59 -1.03 -5.71
C ALA A 140 9.88 -1.80 -6.81
N GLY A 141 8.58 -1.85 -6.79
CA GLY A 141 7.79 -2.66 -7.72
C GLY A 141 6.54 -1.95 -8.23
N LEU A 142 6.05 -2.48 -9.33
CA LEU A 142 4.82 -2.03 -9.97
C LEU A 142 3.98 -3.23 -10.37
N CYS A 143 2.73 -3.24 -9.93
CA CYS A 143 1.74 -4.21 -10.37
C CYS A 143 0.75 -3.52 -11.31
N LEU A 144 0.46 -4.17 -12.43
CA LEU A 144 -0.47 -3.72 -13.45
C LEU A 144 -1.49 -4.83 -13.73
N GLY A 145 -2.77 -4.50 -13.73
CA GLY A 145 -3.78 -5.53 -13.93
C GLY A 145 -5.20 -5.00 -14.02
N VAL A 146 -6.12 -5.91 -13.83
CA VAL A 146 -7.54 -5.65 -13.80
C VAL A 146 -8.02 -5.67 -12.35
N GLY A 147 -8.79 -4.66 -11.97
CA GLY A 147 -9.41 -4.54 -10.66
C GLY A 147 -10.93 -4.68 -10.75
N VAL A 148 -11.50 -5.57 -9.95
CA VAL A 148 -12.93 -5.66 -9.72
C VAL A 148 -13.25 -4.93 -8.42
N ASN A 149 -14.09 -3.92 -8.49
CA ASN A 149 -14.39 -3.04 -7.38
C ASN A 149 -15.83 -3.21 -6.96
N ASP A 150 -16.07 -3.48 -5.66
CA ASP A 150 -17.38 -3.61 -5.07
C ASP A 150 -17.55 -2.64 -3.91
N VAL A 151 -18.71 -2.02 -3.80
CA VAL A 151 -19.15 -1.29 -2.61
C VAL A 151 -20.21 -2.12 -1.91
N VAL A 152 -19.91 -2.50 -0.69
CA VAL A 152 -20.85 -3.21 0.18
C VAL A 152 -21.27 -2.26 1.31
N GLY A 153 -22.56 -1.92 1.36
CA GLY A 153 -23.17 -1.17 2.47
C GLY A 153 -24.18 -2.04 3.18
N ASP A 154 -24.39 -1.80 4.44
CA ASP A 154 -25.35 -2.42 5.40
C ASP A 154 -26.05 -3.74 5.01
N ARG A 155 -25.62 -4.54 4.07
CA ARG A 155 -26.10 -5.87 3.62
C ARG A 155 -26.24 -6.02 2.10
N HIS A 156 -25.99 -4.98 1.30
CA HIS A 156 -26.21 -5.05 -0.15
C HIS A 156 -24.98 -4.54 -0.91
N VAL A 157 -24.70 -5.15 -2.05
CA VAL A 157 -23.75 -4.61 -3.03
C VAL A 157 -24.42 -3.39 -3.67
N LEU A 158 -23.87 -2.20 -3.41
CA LEU A 158 -24.39 -0.94 -3.91
C LEU A 158 -23.89 -0.63 -5.32
N SER A 159 -22.70 -1.08 -5.66
CA SER A 159 -22.08 -0.86 -6.96
C SER A 159 -20.96 -1.87 -7.16
N SER A 160 -20.82 -2.37 -8.36
CA SER A 160 -19.66 -3.16 -8.80
C SER A 160 -19.16 -2.63 -10.13
N GLY A 161 -17.89 -2.90 -10.43
CA GLY A 161 -17.31 -2.49 -11.71
C GLY A 161 -15.89 -2.99 -11.90
N THR A 162 -15.52 -3.17 -13.15
CA THR A 162 -14.18 -3.58 -13.54
C THR A 162 -13.41 -2.38 -14.06
N THR A 163 -12.15 -2.24 -13.63
CA THR A 163 -11.28 -1.14 -14.04
C THR A 163 -9.82 -1.61 -14.14
N MET A 164 -8.97 -0.79 -14.72
CA MET A 164 -7.54 -0.98 -14.63
C MET A 164 -7.07 -0.77 -13.18
N SER A 165 -6.15 -1.61 -12.72
CA SER A 165 -5.50 -1.51 -11.40
C SER A 165 -4.01 -1.28 -11.61
N ILE A 166 -3.48 -0.23 -10.95
CA ILE A 166 -2.06 0.09 -10.89
C ILE A 166 -1.68 0.11 -9.42
N MET A 167 -0.68 -0.70 -9.03
CA MET A 167 -0.27 -0.79 -7.62
C MET A 167 1.25 -0.69 -7.49
N PRO A 168 1.82 0.52 -7.40
CA PRO A 168 3.21 0.70 -6.97
C PRO A 168 3.40 0.17 -5.55
N ARG A 169 4.54 -0.49 -5.34
CA ARG A 169 4.98 -1.06 -4.07
C ARG A 169 6.43 -0.67 -3.81
N LEU A 170 6.78 -0.50 -2.56
CA LEU A 170 8.16 -0.31 -2.13
C LEU A 170 8.34 -0.94 -0.75
N GLY A 171 9.54 -1.41 -0.46
CA GLY A 171 9.79 -2.06 0.82
C GLY A 171 11.19 -2.66 0.92
N VAL A 172 11.33 -3.55 1.89
CA VAL A 172 12.56 -4.27 2.17
C VAL A 172 12.24 -5.74 2.37
N GLU A 173 13.00 -6.60 1.71
CA GLU A 173 13.03 -8.02 2.00
C GLU A 173 14.18 -8.30 2.97
N LEU A 174 13.87 -9.04 4.02
CA LEU A 174 14.77 -9.40 5.09
C LEU A 174 15.01 -10.91 5.10
N PHE A 175 16.28 -11.30 5.20
CA PHE A 175 16.71 -12.69 5.34
C PHE A 175 16.18 -13.64 4.23
N HIS A 176 15.86 -13.11 3.06
CA HIS A 176 15.29 -13.84 1.90
C HIS A 176 13.91 -14.47 2.16
N HIS A 177 13.19 -14.02 3.19
CA HIS A 177 11.93 -14.63 3.60
C HIS A 177 10.86 -13.67 4.06
N LEU A 178 11.22 -12.52 4.59
CA LEU A 178 10.28 -11.58 5.15
C LEU A 178 10.28 -10.30 4.31
N ARG A 179 9.17 -9.94 3.70
CA ARG A 179 8.98 -8.65 3.04
C ARG A 179 8.13 -7.75 3.91
N VAL A 180 8.60 -6.53 4.11
CA VAL A 180 7.85 -5.45 4.76
C VAL A 180 7.83 -4.28 3.80
N GLY A 181 6.65 -3.72 3.55
CA GLY A 181 6.56 -2.65 2.57
C GLY A 181 5.29 -1.84 2.67
N ALA A 182 5.19 -0.88 1.77
CA ALA A 182 4.03 -0.07 1.55
C ALA A 182 3.54 -0.23 0.10
N TYR A 183 2.26 -0.05 -0.11
CA TYR A 183 1.65 -0.06 -1.43
C TYR A 183 0.66 1.09 -1.58
N CYS A 184 0.40 1.45 -2.82
CA CYS A 184 -0.67 2.39 -3.17
C CYS A 184 -1.43 1.79 -4.35
N GLN A 185 -2.67 1.37 -4.14
CA GLN A 185 -3.50 0.82 -5.21
C GLN A 185 -4.36 1.92 -5.82
N LEU A 186 -4.17 2.14 -7.09
CA LEU A 186 -4.90 3.09 -7.91
C LEU A 186 -5.81 2.31 -8.86
N THR A 187 -7.10 2.56 -8.75
CA THR A 187 -8.13 1.94 -9.59
C THR A 187 -9.12 2.99 -10.06
N ARG A 188 -10.37 2.82 -9.77
CA ARG A 188 -11.39 3.84 -9.99
C ARG A 188 -11.41 4.83 -8.84
N ARG A 189 -11.72 6.10 -9.13
CA ARG A 189 -11.92 7.13 -8.10
C ARG A 189 -12.90 6.66 -7.02
N GLY A 190 -12.51 6.79 -5.75
CA GLY A 190 -13.27 6.31 -4.59
C GLY A 190 -12.86 4.93 -4.08
N TYR A 191 -12.09 4.15 -4.86
CA TYR A 191 -11.60 2.82 -4.49
C TYR A 191 -10.09 2.76 -4.28
N ASN A 192 -9.41 3.87 -4.53
CA ASN A 192 -7.98 3.97 -4.29
C ASN A 192 -7.68 3.77 -2.80
N ASN A 193 -6.64 3.03 -2.52
CA ASN A 193 -6.18 2.79 -1.16
C ASN A 193 -4.65 2.79 -1.08
N ALA A 194 -4.12 3.04 0.10
CA ALA A 194 -2.71 2.86 0.39
C ALA A 194 -2.57 2.13 1.72
N GLY A 195 -1.49 1.38 1.87
CA GLY A 195 -1.32 0.61 3.08
C GLY A 195 0.09 0.11 3.31
N LEU A 196 0.21 -0.61 4.41
CA LEU A 196 1.41 -1.34 4.79
C LEU A 196 1.16 -2.82 4.62
N MET A 197 2.18 -3.55 4.20
CA MET A 197 2.13 -5.00 4.02
C MET A 197 3.31 -5.68 4.68
N ILE A 198 3.06 -6.89 5.14
CA ILE A 198 4.07 -7.84 5.59
C ILE A 198 3.82 -9.15 4.87
N GLY A 199 4.86 -9.75 4.30
CA GLY A 199 4.76 -10.96 3.49
C GLY A 199 5.84 -11.97 3.82
N ILE A 200 5.54 -13.21 3.52
CA ILE A 200 6.49 -14.33 3.57
C ILE A 200 6.85 -14.67 2.13
N VAL A 201 8.14 -14.80 1.90
CA VAL A 201 8.72 -15.15 0.61
C VAL A 201 9.34 -16.53 0.69
N VAL A 202 9.05 -17.35 -0.30
CA VAL A 202 9.64 -18.69 -0.47
C VAL A 202 10.33 -18.73 -1.83
N GLY A 203 11.61 -19.04 -1.84
CA GLY A 203 12.50 -18.89 -3.00
C GLY A 203 13.48 -17.75 -2.78
N GLY A 204 14.02 -17.14 -3.82
CA GLY A 204 14.88 -15.96 -3.72
C GLY A 204 16.23 -16.14 -3.01
N ARG A 205 16.54 -17.33 -2.50
CA ARG A 205 17.82 -17.61 -1.85
C ARG A 205 18.97 -17.58 -2.85
N PRO A 206 20.14 -17.05 -2.45
CA PRO A 206 21.34 -17.16 -3.26
C PRO A 206 21.63 -18.62 -3.62
N ARG A 207 21.96 -18.85 -4.87
CA ARG A 207 22.48 -20.14 -5.31
C ARG A 207 23.93 -20.28 -4.83
N LYS A 208 24.21 -21.35 -4.15
CA LYS A 208 25.58 -21.76 -3.84
C LYS A 208 26.28 -22.27 -5.09
#